data_8731925d8887d126e0a72b16bfbfbd4b
#
_entry.id   8731925d8887d126e0a72b16bfbfbd4b
#
_cell.length_a   1.000
_cell.length_b   1.000
_cell.length_c   1.000
_cell.angle_alpha   90.00
_cell.angle_beta   90.00
_cell.angle_gamma   90.00
#
_symmetry.space_group_name_H-M   'P 1'
#
loop_
_entity.id
_entity.type
_entity.pdbx_description
1 polymer ?
#
loop_
_entity_poly.entity_id
_entity_poly.type
_entity_poly.pdbx_seq_one_letter_code
_entity_poly.pdbx_strand_id
1 'polypeptide(L)'
;MRGRRLAASTALALAAALGGDAAFAGAQQYEVLSASVRATLASAVNERTTVDVQDLDTRAWVRAMTRRVANRFPDEDSARAFLMLARYEAMRAGLDPHLVLAVIDVESKFRKYAVSRAGARGLMQVMPFWVKELGEPGQNLFQERTNLRYGCTILRHYLDRERGNLANALGRYNGSLGQADYPNRVFRALREKWALAAGA
;
A
#
# COMPACT_ATOMS: atom_id res chain seq x y z
N MET A 1 -30.51 50.93 -48.27
CA MET A 1 -29.56 50.69 -47.16
C MET A 1 -29.86 49.30 -46.57
N ARG A 2 -28.99 48.32 -46.83
CA ARG A 2 -29.22 46.91 -46.46
C ARG A 2 -28.42 46.62 -45.20
N GLY A 3 -29.13 46.36 -44.08
CA GLY A 3 -28.53 45.90 -42.82
C GLY A 3 -28.20 44.45 -42.85
N ARG A 4 -26.92 44.07 -42.74
CA ARG A 4 -26.47 42.69 -42.57
C ARG A 4 -26.62 42.27 -41.11
N ARG A 5 -27.44 41.28 -40.84
CA ARG A 5 -27.51 40.61 -39.53
C ARG A 5 -26.39 39.58 -39.47
N LEU A 6 -25.48 39.73 -38.50
CA LEU A 6 -24.46 38.75 -38.11
C LEU A 6 -25.12 37.70 -37.25
N ALA A 7 -25.08 36.45 -37.71
CA ALA A 7 -25.47 35.28 -36.92
C ALA A 7 -24.27 34.86 -36.07
N ALA A 8 -24.47 34.93 -34.74
CA ALA A 8 -23.51 34.38 -33.78
C ALA A 8 -23.75 32.85 -33.65
N SER A 9 -22.81 32.06 -34.15
CA SER A 9 -22.80 30.60 -33.94
C SER A 9 -22.22 30.32 -32.55
N THR A 10 -23.08 29.88 -31.62
CA THR A 10 -22.67 29.33 -30.32
C THR A 10 -22.21 27.89 -30.51
N ALA A 11 -20.92 27.67 -30.52
CA ALA A 11 -20.32 26.35 -30.48
C ALA A 11 -20.44 25.81 -29.01
N LEU A 12 -21.32 24.84 -28.82
CA LEU A 12 -21.47 24.12 -27.57
C LEU A 12 -20.34 23.07 -27.47
N ALA A 13 -19.29 23.39 -26.71
CA ALA A 13 -18.22 22.44 -26.42
C ALA A 13 -18.73 21.38 -25.41
N LEU A 14 -18.99 20.20 -25.92
CA LEU A 14 -19.30 19.01 -25.11
C LEU A 14 -18.01 18.53 -24.44
N ALA A 15 -17.76 18.95 -23.20
CA ALA A 15 -16.69 18.42 -22.39
C ALA A 15 -17.08 16.98 -21.95
N ALA A 16 -16.55 15.98 -22.63
CA ALA A 16 -16.61 14.61 -22.18
C ALA A 16 -15.82 14.48 -20.88
N ALA A 17 -16.50 14.41 -19.75
CA ALA A 17 -15.94 14.05 -18.48
C ALA A 17 -15.56 12.55 -18.53
N LEU A 18 -14.34 12.27 -18.94
CA LEU A 18 -13.70 10.97 -18.69
C LEU A 18 -13.43 10.92 -17.18
N GLY A 19 -14.42 10.43 -16.44
CA GLY A 19 -14.27 10.03 -15.05
C GLY A 19 -13.37 8.80 -14.94
N GLY A 20 -12.08 8.98 -15.16
CA GLY A 20 -11.09 8.04 -14.73
C GLY A 20 -10.95 8.21 -13.22
N ASP A 21 -11.23 7.15 -12.45
CA ASP A 21 -10.83 7.03 -11.05
C ASP A 21 -9.33 7.30 -10.97
N ALA A 22 -8.95 8.56 -10.83
CA ALA A 22 -7.62 8.95 -10.43
C ALA A 22 -7.46 8.43 -9.00
N ALA A 23 -6.89 7.24 -8.86
CA ALA A 23 -6.39 6.80 -7.58
C ALA A 23 -5.53 7.96 -7.05
N PHE A 24 -6.02 8.65 -6.04
CA PHE A 24 -5.26 9.60 -5.26
C PHE A 24 -4.18 8.80 -4.53
N ALA A 25 -3.15 8.38 -5.26
CA ALA A 25 -1.94 7.90 -4.65
C ALA A 25 -1.26 9.14 -4.08
N GLY A 26 -1.54 9.44 -2.82
CA GLY A 26 -0.67 10.28 -2.02
C GLY A 26 0.73 9.71 -2.10
N ALA A 27 1.75 10.49 -1.86
CA ALA A 27 3.12 10.01 -1.81
C ALA A 27 3.63 10.21 -0.40
N GLN A 28 4.29 9.19 0.16
CA GLN A 28 5.05 9.33 1.39
C GLN A 28 5.97 10.54 1.28
N GLN A 29 5.93 11.42 2.27
CA GLN A 29 6.77 12.61 2.28
C GLN A 29 8.13 12.28 2.89
N TYR A 30 9.19 12.83 2.31
CA TYR A 30 10.51 12.72 2.90
C TYR A 30 10.57 13.54 4.19
N GLU A 31 10.99 12.89 5.26
CA GLU A 31 11.25 13.53 6.55
C GLU A 31 12.68 13.18 7.00
N VAL A 32 13.37 14.15 7.58
CA VAL A 32 14.70 13.91 8.15
C VAL A 32 14.56 13.04 9.39
N LEU A 33 15.13 11.84 9.36
CA LEU A 33 15.15 10.91 10.47
C LEU A 33 16.31 11.25 11.43
N SER A 34 16.07 11.10 12.74
CA SER A 34 17.20 11.08 13.68
C SER A 34 18.11 9.88 13.40
N ALA A 35 19.40 9.98 13.79
CA ALA A 35 20.34 8.89 13.55
C ALA A 35 19.90 7.57 14.18
N SER A 36 19.31 7.59 15.37
CA SER A 36 18.81 6.40 16.06
C SER A 36 17.61 5.77 15.33
N VAL A 37 16.63 6.58 14.92
CA VAL A 37 15.48 6.09 14.14
C VAL A 37 15.94 5.49 12.82
N ARG A 38 16.86 6.17 12.10
CA ARG A 38 17.41 5.65 10.85
C ARG A 38 18.11 4.31 11.07
N ALA A 39 18.95 4.17 12.08
CA ALA A 39 19.65 2.92 12.38
C ALA A 39 18.68 1.79 12.70
N THR A 40 17.64 2.04 13.48
CA THR A 40 16.60 1.05 13.80
C THR A 40 15.83 0.59 12.55
N LEU A 41 15.40 1.53 11.71
CA LEU A 41 14.68 1.21 10.49
C LEU A 41 15.59 0.50 9.47
N ALA A 42 16.85 0.93 9.33
CA ALA A 42 17.82 0.27 8.46
C ALA A 42 18.08 -1.17 8.90
N SER A 43 18.26 -1.43 10.20
CA SER A 43 18.36 -2.79 10.72
C SER A 43 17.14 -3.63 10.35
N ALA A 44 15.93 -3.09 10.53
CA ALA A 44 14.69 -3.80 10.25
C ALA A 44 14.51 -4.14 8.76
N VAL A 45 14.89 -3.25 7.83
CA VAL A 45 14.73 -3.51 6.39
C VAL A 45 15.83 -4.41 5.82
N ASN A 46 17.01 -4.46 6.44
CA ASN A 46 18.15 -5.26 5.97
C ASN A 46 18.28 -6.62 6.67
N GLU A 47 17.42 -6.91 7.64
CA GLU A 47 17.40 -8.18 8.36
C GLU A 47 17.19 -9.36 7.40
N ARG A 48 18.09 -10.38 7.49
CA ARG A 48 18.07 -11.59 6.65
C ARG A 48 17.46 -12.78 7.39
N THR A 49 16.25 -12.64 7.89
CA THR A 49 15.57 -13.73 8.58
C THR A 49 14.87 -14.66 7.60
N THR A 50 14.96 -15.97 7.85
CA THR A 50 14.18 -17.00 7.14
C THR A 50 12.80 -17.11 7.77
N VAL A 51 11.79 -17.26 6.90
CA VAL A 51 10.39 -17.45 7.33
C VAL A 51 10.20 -18.91 7.73
N ASP A 52 9.98 -19.20 9.01
CA ASP A 52 9.35 -20.45 9.41
C ASP A 52 7.83 -20.20 9.54
N VAL A 53 7.08 -20.75 8.60
CA VAL A 53 5.61 -20.55 8.50
C VAL A 53 4.87 -21.87 8.68
N GLN A 54 5.41 -22.78 9.47
CA GLN A 54 4.86 -24.12 9.63
C GLN A 54 3.71 -24.20 10.66
N ASP A 55 3.40 -23.10 11.37
CA ASP A 55 2.35 -23.11 12.38
C ASP A 55 0.93 -23.27 11.77
N LEU A 56 0.03 -23.89 12.56
CA LEU A 56 -1.35 -24.20 12.13
C LEU A 56 -2.16 -22.93 11.84
N ASP A 57 -1.93 -21.86 12.60
CA ASP A 57 -2.66 -20.60 12.46
C ASP A 57 -2.31 -19.93 11.14
N THR A 58 -1.02 -19.94 10.75
CA THR A 58 -0.60 -19.44 9.45
C THR A 58 -1.22 -20.24 8.31
N ARG A 59 -1.27 -21.57 8.41
CA ARG A 59 -1.90 -22.41 7.37
C ARG A 59 -3.40 -22.14 7.24
N ALA A 60 -4.10 -22.00 8.37
CA ALA A 60 -5.53 -21.69 8.38
C ALA A 60 -5.80 -20.31 7.76
N TRP A 61 -5.03 -19.30 8.16
CA TRP A 61 -5.14 -17.94 7.63
C TRP A 61 -4.85 -17.90 6.13
N VAL A 62 -3.75 -18.49 5.66
CA VAL A 62 -3.40 -18.55 4.24
C VAL A 62 -4.53 -19.19 3.44
N ARG A 63 -5.09 -20.32 3.89
CA ARG A 63 -6.20 -21.00 3.25
C ARG A 63 -7.44 -20.12 3.12
N ALA A 64 -7.78 -19.35 4.18
CA ALA A 64 -8.90 -18.43 4.18
C ALA A 64 -8.68 -17.26 3.21
N MET A 65 -7.46 -16.71 3.16
CA MET A 65 -7.13 -15.56 2.32
C MET A 65 -6.88 -15.94 0.87
N THR A 66 -6.41 -17.15 0.55
CA THR A 66 -6.16 -17.61 -0.83
C THR A 66 -7.40 -17.44 -1.72
N ARG A 67 -8.57 -17.80 -1.22
CA ARG A 67 -9.84 -17.62 -1.95
C ARG A 67 -10.16 -16.14 -2.25
N ARG A 68 -9.73 -15.22 -1.39
CA ARG A 68 -10.00 -13.77 -1.55
C ARG A 68 -9.04 -13.08 -2.52
N VAL A 69 -7.87 -13.65 -2.74
CA VAL A 69 -6.87 -13.11 -3.68
C VAL A 69 -6.77 -13.90 -4.99
N ALA A 70 -7.54 -14.97 -5.16
CA ALA A 70 -7.42 -15.92 -6.27
C ALA A 70 -7.38 -15.25 -7.66
N ASN A 71 -8.19 -14.21 -7.87
CA ASN A 71 -8.24 -13.48 -9.14
C ASN A 71 -7.13 -12.42 -9.32
N ARG A 72 -6.18 -12.36 -8.38
CA ARG A 72 -5.05 -11.41 -8.39
C ARG A 72 -3.72 -12.07 -8.73
N PHE A 73 -3.69 -13.40 -8.73
CA PHE A 73 -2.50 -14.21 -8.98
C PHE A 73 -2.76 -15.21 -10.11
N PRO A 74 -1.70 -15.63 -10.84
CA PRO A 74 -1.86 -16.55 -11.97
C PRO A 74 -2.32 -17.96 -11.54
N ASP A 75 -1.98 -18.38 -10.34
CA ASP A 75 -2.28 -19.69 -9.77
C ASP A 75 -2.36 -19.63 -8.23
N GLU A 76 -2.86 -20.72 -7.64
CA GLU A 76 -3.06 -20.83 -6.20
C GLU A 76 -1.75 -20.88 -5.41
N ASP A 77 -0.71 -21.49 -5.97
CA ASP A 77 0.59 -21.61 -5.30
C ASP A 77 1.28 -20.24 -5.21
N SER A 78 1.22 -19.45 -6.26
CA SER A 78 1.67 -18.05 -6.26
C SER A 78 0.92 -17.22 -5.23
N ALA A 79 -0.40 -17.37 -5.14
CA ALA A 79 -1.22 -16.69 -4.14
C ALA A 79 -0.83 -17.10 -2.71
N ARG A 80 -0.63 -18.39 -2.46
CA ARG A 80 -0.20 -18.90 -1.15
C ARG A 80 1.19 -18.39 -0.77
N ALA A 81 2.16 -18.48 -1.67
CA ALA A 81 3.51 -18.00 -1.43
C ALA A 81 3.53 -16.51 -1.07
N PHE A 82 2.77 -15.70 -1.81
CA PHE A 82 2.60 -14.28 -1.52
C PHE A 82 1.98 -14.04 -0.14
N LEU A 83 0.89 -14.74 0.20
CA LEU A 83 0.20 -14.58 1.48
C LEU A 83 1.07 -14.97 2.67
N MET A 84 1.84 -16.06 2.54
CA MET A 84 2.82 -16.45 3.56
C MET A 84 3.83 -15.33 3.80
N LEU A 85 4.37 -14.77 2.72
CA LEU A 85 5.33 -13.67 2.79
C LEU A 85 4.70 -12.40 3.39
N ALA A 86 3.49 -12.03 2.97
CA ALA A 86 2.78 -10.85 3.47
C ALA A 86 2.46 -10.99 4.98
N ARG A 87 1.98 -12.16 5.41
CA ARG A 87 1.76 -12.45 6.83
C ARG A 87 3.04 -12.35 7.63
N TYR A 88 4.11 -12.96 7.14
CA TYR A 88 5.41 -12.90 7.81
C TYR A 88 5.91 -11.47 8.00
N GLU A 89 5.94 -10.65 6.95
CA GLU A 89 6.44 -9.28 7.04
C GLU A 89 5.51 -8.39 7.90
N ALA A 90 4.20 -8.64 7.89
CA ALA A 90 3.26 -7.98 8.77
C ALA A 90 3.54 -8.30 10.25
N MET A 91 3.60 -9.59 10.59
CA MET A 91 3.82 -10.04 11.97
C MET A 91 5.20 -9.62 12.49
N ARG A 92 6.24 -9.71 11.65
CA ARG A 92 7.58 -9.23 11.98
C ARG A 92 7.59 -7.75 12.35
N ALA A 93 6.78 -6.94 11.69
CA ALA A 93 6.61 -5.53 11.98
C ALA A 93 5.60 -5.23 13.10
N GLY A 94 5.01 -6.25 13.74
CA GLY A 94 3.97 -6.08 14.75
C GLY A 94 2.68 -5.46 14.19
N LEU A 95 2.34 -5.78 12.94
CA LEU A 95 1.12 -5.34 12.27
C LEU A 95 0.14 -6.49 12.08
N ASP A 96 -1.17 -6.18 12.06
CA ASP A 96 -2.19 -7.13 11.65
C ASP A 96 -2.02 -7.46 10.15
N PRO A 97 -1.87 -8.75 9.76
CA PRO A 97 -1.80 -9.15 8.36
C PRO A 97 -3.00 -8.72 7.52
N HIS A 98 -4.21 -8.65 8.09
CA HIS A 98 -5.39 -8.19 7.38
C HIS A 98 -5.30 -6.70 7.05
N LEU A 99 -4.75 -5.89 7.95
CA LEU A 99 -4.46 -4.48 7.69
C LEU A 99 -3.48 -4.32 6.53
N VAL A 100 -2.41 -5.13 6.51
CA VAL A 100 -1.42 -5.09 5.43
C VAL A 100 -2.06 -5.44 4.09
N LEU A 101 -2.93 -6.47 4.02
CA LEU A 101 -3.67 -6.78 2.79
C LEU A 101 -4.61 -5.63 2.37
N ALA A 102 -5.25 -4.96 3.33
CA ALA A 102 -6.10 -3.80 3.04
C ALA A 102 -5.30 -2.62 2.45
N VAL A 103 -4.11 -2.35 2.99
CA VAL A 103 -3.19 -1.34 2.45
C VAL A 103 -2.77 -1.71 1.03
N ILE A 104 -2.34 -2.94 0.77
CA ILE A 104 -1.95 -3.41 -0.57
C ILE A 104 -3.12 -3.28 -1.57
N ASP A 105 -4.35 -3.62 -1.15
CA ASP A 105 -5.53 -3.48 -2.00
C ASP A 105 -5.80 -2.01 -2.36
N VAL A 106 -5.64 -1.09 -1.42
CA VAL A 106 -5.84 0.34 -1.67
C VAL A 106 -4.72 0.92 -2.52
N GLU A 107 -3.46 0.57 -2.24
CA GLU A 107 -2.28 1.14 -2.89
C GLU A 107 -2.09 0.66 -4.33
N SER A 108 -2.15 -0.63 -4.55
CA SER A 108 -1.76 -1.20 -5.84
C SER A 108 -2.81 -2.12 -6.47
N LYS A 109 -3.86 -2.50 -5.74
CA LYS A 109 -4.74 -3.62 -6.14
C LYS A 109 -3.95 -4.91 -6.38
N PHE A 110 -2.94 -5.17 -5.56
CA PHE A 110 -2.00 -6.30 -5.68
C PHE A 110 -1.14 -6.29 -6.94
N ARG A 111 -1.00 -5.16 -7.64
CA ARG A 111 -0.15 -5.06 -8.82
C ARG A 111 1.31 -4.89 -8.42
N LYS A 112 2.08 -5.95 -8.58
CA LYS A 112 3.51 -6.01 -8.23
C LYS A 112 4.36 -4.90 -8.86
N TYR A 113 4.06 -4.52 -10.08
CA TYR A 113 4.80 -3.53 -10.86
C TYR A 113 4.12 -2.16 -10.93
N ALA A 114 3.22 -1.87 -9.97
CA ALA A 114 2.56 -0.58 -9.93
C ALA A 114 3.56 0.55 -9.70
N VAL A 115 3.39 1.65 -10.44
CA VAL A 115 4.12 2.91 -10.25
C VAL A 115 3.11 4.04 -10.22
N SER A 116 3.16 4.89 -9.18
CA SER A 116 2.31 6.06 -9.09
C SER A 116 2.91 7.24 -9.86
N ARG A 117 2.11 8.29 -10.08
CA ARG A 117 2.62 9.55 -10.67
C ARG A 117 3.73 10.19 -9.85
N ALA A 118 3.74 10.01 -8.53
CA ALA A 118 4.79 10.49 -7.64
C ALA A 118 6.03 9.58 -7.59
N GLY A 119 6.01 8.43 -8.30
CA GLY A 119 7.12 7.49 -8.35
C GLY A 119 7.12 6.43 -7.24
N ALA A 120 6.06 6.31 -6.43
CA ALA A 120 5.91 5.22 -5.49
C ALA A 120 5.81 3.87 -6.23
N ARG A 121 6.37 2.79 -5.66
CA ARG A 121 6.58 1.52 -6.38
C ARG A 121 6.03 0.32 -5.65
N GLY A 122 5.49 -0.61 -6.41
CA GLY A 122 5.15 -1.97 -6.01
C GLY A 122 3.88 -2.09 -5.19
N LEU A 123 3.73 -3.21 -4.51
CA LEU A 123 2.52 -3.65 -3.80
C LEU A 123 2.03 -2.64 -2.76
N MET A 124 2.92 -2.14 -1.92
CA MET A 124 2.64 -1.19 -0.85
C MET A 124 2.99 0.26 -1.23
N GLN A 125 3.29 0.54 -2.50
CA GLN A 125 3.60 1.87 -3.02
C GLN A 125 4.66 2.62 -2.20
N VAL A 126 5.82 1.97 -2.01
CA VAL A 126 6.95 2.52 -1.27
C VAL A 126 7.70 3.54 -2.13
N MET A 127 8.01 4.69 -1.55
CA MET A 127 8.80 5.74 -2.22
C MET A 127 10.29 5.36 -2.30
N PRO A 128 10.97 5.57 -3.44
CA PRO A 128 12.36 5.18 -3.63
C PRO A 128 13.37 5.82 -2.67
N PHE A 129 13.05 6.97 -2.09
CA PHE A 129 13.94 7.61 -1.13
C PHE A 129 14.17 6.74 0.13
N TRP A 130 13.21 5.90 0.52
CA TRP A 130 13.38 4.97 1.63
C TRP A 130 14.50 3.98 1.40
N VAL A 131 14.65 3.49 0.16
CA VAL A 131 15.78 2.60 -0.19
C VAL A 131 17.10 3.34 -0.11
N LYS A 132 17.15 4.61 -0.52
CA LYS A 132 18.36 5.45 -0.42
C LYS A 132 18.74 5.74 1.04
N GLU A 133 17.74 5.93 1.92
CA GLU A 133 17.96 6.27 3.33
C GLU A 133 18.32 5.06 4.21
N LEU A 134 17.72 3.91 3.95
CA LEU A 134 17.72 2.76 4.85
C LEU A 134 18.38 1.52 4.25
N GLY A 135 18.39 1.43 2.93
CA GLY A 135 18.67 0.18 2.23
C GLY A 135 20.15 -0.03 1.88
N GLU A 136 20.38 -1.21 1.32
CA GLU A 136 21.65 -1.59 0.70
C GLU A 136 21.59 -1.40 -0.82
N PRO A 137 22.74 -1.21 -1.49
CA PRO A 137 22.79 -1.14 -2.95
C PRO A 137 22.14 -2.35 -3.62
N GLY A 138 21.37 -2.12 -4.68
CA GLY A 138 20.72 -3.17 -5.46
C GLY A 138 19.34 -3.63 -4.96
N GLN A 139 18.85 -3.10 -3.85
CA GLN A 139 17.49 -3.42 -3.40
C GLN A 139 16.43 -2.87 -4.39
N ASN A 140 15.51 -3.75 -4.79
CA ASN A 140 14.50 -3.46 -5.80
C ASN A 140 13.08 -3.52 -5.21
N LEU A 141 12.38 -2.38 -5.21
CA LEU A 141 11.01 -2.27 -4.70
C LEU A 141 9.95 -3.03 -5.53
N PHE A 142 10.29 -3.61 -6.65
CA PHE A 142 9.42 -4.53 -7.38
C PHE A 142 9.59 -5.99 -6.96
N GLN A 143 10.56 -6.30 -6.12
CA GLN A 143 10.65 -7.60 -5.45
C GLN A 143 9.66 -7.61 -4.27
N GLU A 144 8.80 -8.62 -4.22
CA GLU A 144 7.70 -8.72 -3.22
C GLU A 144 8.21 -8.64 -1.79
N ARG A 145 9.24 -9.44 -1.44
CA ARG A 145 9.85 -9.42 -0.12
C ARG A 145 10.36 -8.03 0.25
N THR A 146 11.12 -7.40 -0.64
CA THR A 146 11.67 -6.06 -0.40
C THR A 146 10.56 -5.04 -0.19
N ASN A 147 9.55 -5.05 -1.06
CA ASN A 147 8.43 -4.11 -0.99
C ASN A 147 7.62 -4.25 0.29
N LEU A 148 7.24 -5.48 0.64
CA LEU A 148 6.48 -5.78 1.85
C LEU A 148 7.29 -5.43 3.11
N ARG A 149 8.58 -5.74 3.12
CA ARG A 149 9.47 -5.42 4.24
C ARG A 149 9.55 -3.92 4.49
N TYR A 150 9.82 -3.14 3.46
CA TYR A 150 9.84 -1.68 3.57
C TYR A 150 8.47 -1.14 3.97
N GLY A 151 7.41 -1.53 3.27
CA GLY A 151 6.06 -1.05 3.52
C GLY A 151 5.59 -1.31 4.94
N CYS A 152 5.78 -2.52 5.46
CA CYS A 152 5.42 -2.87 6.83
C CYS A 152 6.28 -2.12 7.85
N THR A 153 7.59 -2.02 7.64
CA THR A 153 8.49 -1.29 8.54
C THR A 153 8.14 0.20 8.63
N ILE A 154 7.85 0.84 7.48
CA ILE A 154 7.46 2.25 7.41
C ILE A 154 6.10 2.47 8.07
N LEU A 155 5.13 1.61 7.81
CA LEU A 155 3.81 1.72 8.45
C LEU A 155 3.90 1.55 9.97
N ARG A 156 4.71 0.60 10.45
CA ARG A 156 4.98 0.42 11.88
C ARG A 156 5.62 1.67 12.48
N HIS A 157 6.63 2.23 11.83
CA HIS A 157 7.28 3.46 12.26
C HIS A 157 6.26 4.61 12.45
N TYR A 158 5.37 4.80 11.49
CA TYR A 158 4.33 5.83 11.60
C TYR A 158 3.30 5.51 12.68
N LEU A 159 2.96 4.23 12.89
CA LEU A 159 2.06 3.83 13.95
C LEU A 159 2.65 4.10 15.35
N ASP A 160 3.95 3.84 15.53
CA ASP A 160 4.67 4.17 16.77
C ASP A 160 4.74 5.69 17.00
N ARG A 161 5.07 6.44 15.95
CA ARG A 161 5.13 7.90 15.98
C ARG A 161 3.78 8.52 16.36
N GLU A 162 2.69 7.96 15.87
CA GLU A 162 1.33 8.40 16.18
C GLU A 162 0.74 7.72 17.43
N ARG A 163 1.59 7.09 18.26
CA ARG A 163 1.20 6.46 19.54
C ARG A 163 0.03 5.49 19.41
N GLY A 164 0.01 4.72 18.32
CA GLY A 164 -1.03 3.74 18.01
C GLY A 164 -2.25 4.31 17.29
N ASN A 165 -2.31 5.60 17.00
CA ASN A 165 -3.40 6.17 16.20
C ASN A 165 -3.26 5.74 14.74
N LEU A 166 -4.00 4.69 14.36
CA LEU A 166 -3.92 4.08 13.04
C LEU A 166 -4.38 5.03 11.91
N ALA A 167 -5.38 5.88 12.15
CA ALA A 167 -5.84 6.83 11.13
C ALA A 167 -4.74 7.84 10.77
N ASN A 168 -4.06 8.39 11.77
CA ASN A 168 -2.94 9.30 11.56
C ASN A 168 -1.74 8.58 10.93
N ALA A 169 -1.42 7.36 11.38
CA ALA A 169 -0.34 6.56 10.82
C ALA A 169 -0.55 6.27 9.32
N LEU A 170 -1.75 5.90 8.93
CA LEU A 170 -2.15 5.72 7.54
C LEU A 170 -2.08 7.04 6.76
N GLY A 171 -2.51 8.15 7.35
CA GLY A 171 -2.39 9.46 6.75
C GLY A 171 -0.93 9.86 6.48
N ARG A 172 0.00 9.59 7.43
CA ARG A 172 1.44 9.79 7.19
C ARG A 172 1.98 8.85 6.12
N TYR A 173 1.60 7.58 6.18
CA TYR A 173 2.02 6.58 5.20
C TYR A 173 1.68 7.00 3.77
N ASN A 174 0.51 7.56 3.56
CA ASN A 174 0.04 8.04 2.25
C ASN A 174 0.48 9.48 1.92
N GLY A 175 1.00 10.24 2.90
CA GLY A 175 1.31 11.67 2.73
C GLY A 175 0.09 12.59 2.80
N SER A 176 -0.99 12.12 3.40
CA SER A 176 -2.27 12.84 3.54
C SER A 176 -2.68 13.02 5.00
N LEU A 177 -1.71 13.25 5.90
CA LEU A 177 -1.98 13.46 7.33
C LEU A 177 -3.03 14.57 7.53
N GLY A 178 -4.00 14.29 8.40
CA GLY A 178 -5.13 15.18 8.65
C GLY A 178 -6.30 15.03 7.69
N GLN A 179 -6.17 14.22 6.62
CA GLN A 179 -7.26 13.91 5.69
C GLN A 179 -7.81 12.50 5.97
N ALA A 180 -9.13 12.38 6.01
CA ALA A 180 -9.79 11.12 6.35
C ALA A 180 -9.94 10.15 5.15
N ASP A 181 -9.77 10.62 3.94
CA ASP A 181 -10.08 9.88 2.70
C ASP A 181 -9.29 8.57 2.60
N TYR A 182 -7.97 8.64 2.71
CA TYR A 182 -7.12 7.46 2.60
C TYR A 182 -7.32 6.48 3.77
N PRO A 183 -7.28 6.89 5.05
CA PRO A 183 -7.60 6.01 6.16
C PRO A 183 -8.98 5.34 6.01
N ASN A 184 -10.00 6.08 5.60
CA ASN A 184 -11.35 5.53 5.41
C ASN A 184 -11.40 4.48 4.30
N ARG A 185 -10.65 4.64 3.20
CA ARG A 185 -10.53 3.60 2.16
C ARG A 185 -9.88 2.33 2.68
N VAL A 186 -8.82 2.45 3.48
CA VAL A 186 -8.15 1.30 4.10
C VAL A 186 -9.07 0.60 5.10
N PHE A 187 -9.75 1.35 5.98
CA PHE A 187 -10.71 0.78 6.94
C PHE A 187 -11.89 0.09 6.24
N ARG A 188 -12.39 0.66 5.16
CA ARG A 188 -13.43 0.02 4.35
C ARG A 188 -12.93 -1.28 3.74
N ALA A 189 -11.76 -1.27 3.09
CA ALA A 189 -11.17 -2.48 2.53
C ALA A 189 -10.95 -3.55 3.61
N LEU A 190 -10.44 -3.16 4.78
CA LEU A 190 -10.25 -4.06 5.90
C LEU A 190 -11.56 -4.73 6.31
N ARG A 191 -12.61 -3.95 6.60
CA ARG A 191 -13.90 -4.48 7.07
C ARG A 191 -14.61 -5.34 6.02
N GLU A 192 -14.66 -4.88 4.78
CA GLU A 192 -15.51 -5.48 3.75
C GLU A 192 -14.83 -6.64 3.03
N LYS A 193 -13.49 -6.65 2.97
CA LYS A 193 -12.78 -7.62 2.14
C LYS A 193 -11.80 -8.50 2.92
N TRP A 194 -11.12 -7.96 3.93
CA TRP A 194 -9.96 -8.63 4.51
C TRP A 194 -10.17 -9.15 5.92
N ALA A 195 -11.05 -8.55 6.75
CA ALA A 195 -11.34 -9.09 8.07
C ALA A 195 -11.94 -10.51 7.96
N LEU A 196 -11.52 -11.41 8.85
CA LEU A 196 -12.23 -12.68 9.03
C LEU A 196 -13.61 -12.38 9.62
N ALA A 197 -14.63 -13.11 9.18
CA ALA A 197 -15.91 -13.07 9.85
C ALA A 197 -15.72 -13.55 11.29
N ALA A 198 -16.33 -12.86 12.25
CA ALA A 198 -16.31 -13.30 13.64
C ALA A 198 -16.93 -14.71 13.71
N GLY A 199 -16.14 -15.73 14.06
CA GLY A 199 -16.58 -17.12 14.20
C GLY A 199 -16.22 -18.07 13.06
N ALA A 200 -15.26 -17.73 12.19
CA ALA A 200 -14.72 -18.66 11.18
C ALA A 200 -13.44 -19.36 11.67
#